data_4f682989dd8321cfd394c7752f2dcb7c
#
_entry.id   4f682989dd8321cfd394c7752f2dcb7c
#
_cell.length_a   1.000
_cell.length_b   1.000
_cell.length_c   1.000
_cell.angle_alpha   90.00
_cell.angle_beta   90.00
_cell.angle_gamma   90.00
#
_symmetry.space_group_name_H-M   'P 1'
#
loop_
_entity.id
_entity.type
_entity.pdbx_description
1 polymer ?
#
loop_
_entity_poly.entity_id
_entity_poly.type
_entity_poly.pdbx_seq_one_letter_code
_entity_poly.pdbx_strand_id
1 'polypeptide(L)'
;MKNNLSGIKAVILAGGKGTRIVEESHNKPKPMIEIGGKPILWHIMKTYNHYGVKDFIICAGHKQHVIKEYFFNYQLFSSDITINTHQGITDGITFHDKNYEEWNITIANTGEDTMTGGRIKRIAKYLDKDKPFFMTYGDGVADVDISSLFAFHNSHNKI
;
A
#
# COMPACT_ATOMS: atom_id res chain seq x y z
N MET A 1 17.06 14.99 -13.45
CA MET A 1 17.44 14.00 -12.42
C MET A 1 16.16 13.63 -11.66
N LYS A 2 15.77 12.35 -11.64
CA LYS A 2 14.62 11.92 -10.79
C LYS A 2 15.05 12.08 -9.34
N ASN A 3 14.40 12.94 -8.57
CA ASN A 3 14.63 13.03 -7.14
C ASN A 3 14.31 11.67 -6.53
N ASN A 4 15.30 11.06 -5.91
CA ASN A 4 15.10 9.82 -5.17
C ASN A 4 14.32 10.16 -3.89
N LEU A 5 13.03 9.77 -3.85
CA LEU A 5 12.15 9.99 -2.69
C LEU A 5 12.29 8.88 -1.64
N SER A 6 13.44 8.22 -1.59
CA SER A 6 13.79 7.23 -0.58
C SER A 6 13.66 7.83 0.83
N GLY A 7 12.96 7.13 1.71
CA GLY A 7 12.71 7.57 3.08
C GLY A 7 11.51 8.49 3.27
N ILE A 8 10.80 8.87 2.19
CA ILE A 8 9.48 9.51 2.28
C ILE A 8 8.41 8.43 2.28
N LYS A 9 7.48 8.49 3.21
CA LYS A 9 6.39 7.53 3.34
C LYS A 9 5.18 7.93 2.48
N ALA A 10 4.47 6.95 1.93
CA ALA A 10 3.17 7.17 1.30
C ALA A 10 2.06 6.54 2.13
N VAL A 11 1.08 7.35 2.51
CA VAL A 11 -0.11 6.95 3.24
C VAL A 11 -1.24 6.71 2.25
N ILE A 12 -1.85 5.53 2.29
CA ILE A 12 -2.94 5.14 1.39
C ILE A 12 -4.21 4.87 2.20
N LEU A 13 -5.27 5.63 1.90
CA LEU A 13 -6.57 5.51 2.56
C LEU A 13 -7.37 4.37 1.92
N ALA A 14 -7.45 3.23 2.58
CA ALA A 14 -8.04 1.99 2.09
C ALA A 14 -9.12 1.40 3.03
N GLY A 15 -9.69 2.22 3.91
CA GLY A 15 -10.57 1.73 4.97
C GLY A 15 -12.07 1.95 4.76
N GLY A 16 -12.49 2.53 3.63
CA GLY A 16 -13.89 2.84 3.33
C GLY A 16 -14.75 1.62 2.98
N LYS A 17 -16.07 1.70 3.24
CA LYS A 17 -17.04 0.62 2.96
C LYS A 17 -17.34 0.41 1.48
N GLY A 18 -17.04 1.37 0.61
CA GLY A 18 -17.14 1.21 -0.83
C GLY A 18 -18.55 1.05 -1.40
N THR A 19 -19.57 1.60 -0.77
CA THR A 19 -21.01 1.36 -1.03
C THR A 19 -21.51 1.70 -2.44
N ARG A 20 -20.73 2.38 -3.26
CA ARG A 20 -21.14 2.85 -4.60
C ARG A 20 -20.89 1.86 -5.75
N ILE A 21 -20.07 0.84 -5.56
CA ILE A 21 -19.81 -0.20 -6.56
C ILE A 21 -20.24 -1.52 -5.94
N VAL A 22 -21.49 -1.94 -6.23
CA VAL A 22 -22.15 -3.05 -5.54
C VAL A 22 -21.69 -4.41 -6.08
N GLU A 23 -21.41 -4.52 -7.39
CA GLU A 23 -21.25 -5.82 -8.05
C GLU A 23 -19.94 -6.56 -7.71
N GLU A 24 -18.82 -5.87 -7.52
CA GLU A 24 -17.52 -6.51 -7.16
C GLU A 24 -17.09 -6.30 -5.69
N SER A 25 -17.71 -5.34 -4.99
CA SER A 25 -17.34 -5.03 -3.61
C SER A 25 -17.96 -5.97 -2.56
N HIS A 26 -18.80 -6.95 -2.98
CA HIS A 26 -19.39 -7.90 -2.03
C HIS A 26 -18.35 -8.74 -1.28
N ASN A 27 -17.22 -9.09 -1.90
CA ASN A 27 -16.21 -9.94 -1.28
C ASN A 27 -14.86 -9.23 -1.01
N LYS A 28 -14.53 -8.19 -1.77
CA LYS A 28 -13.25 -7.47 -1.65
C LYS A 28 -13.47 -5.98 -1.37
N PRO A 29 -12.61 -5.29 -0.57
CA PRO A 29 -12.65 -3.83 -0.47
C PRO A 29 -12.18 -3.22 -1.80
N LYS A 30 -12.68 -2.04 -2.18
CA LYS A 30 -12.35 -1.39 -3.46
C LYS A 30 -10.87 -1.35 -3.83
N PRO A 31 -9.94 -1.05 -2.91
CA PRO A 31 -8.50 -1.07 -3.22
C PRO A 31 -7.99 -2.44 -3.69
N MET A 32 -8.74 -3.51 -3.43
CA MET A 32 -8.38 -4.88 -3.80
C MET A 32 -9.11 -5.39 -5.06
N ILE A 33 -9.84 -4.52 -5.76
CA ILE A 33 -10.35 -4.81 -7.10
C ILE A 33 -9.17 -4.89 -8.05
N GLU A 34 -9.14 -5.93 -8.88
CA GLU A 34 -7.99 -6.24 -9.73
C GLU A 34 -8.11 -5.62 -11.12
N ILE A 35 -6.99 -5.11 -11.60
CA ILE A 35 -6.79 -4.66 -12.98
C ILE A 35 -5.54 -5.37 -13.50
N GLY A 36 -5.69 -6.15 -14.56
CA GLY A 36 -4.57 -6.91 -15.12
C GLY A 36 -3.94 -7.90 -14.12
N GLY A 37 -4.74 -8.51 -13.26
CA GLY A 37 -4.30 -9.52 -12.28
C GLY A 37 -3.59 -8.95 -11.04
N LYS A 38 -3.63 -7.63 -10.84
CA LYS A 38 -3.09 -6.98 -9.63
C LYS A 38 -4.11 -5.98 -9.06
N PRO A 39 -4.23 -5.85 -7.71
CA PRO A 39 -5.14 -4.89 -7.09
C PRO A 39 -4.83 -3.44 -7.48
N ILE A 40 -5.85 -2.57 -7.52
CA ILE A 40 -5.67 -1.12 -7.69
C ILE A 40 -4.63 -0.58 -6.69
N LEU A 41 -4.69 -1.03 -5.45
CA LEU A 41 -3.74 -0.68 -4.40
C LEU A 41 -2.29 -0.96 -4.80
N TRP A 42 -2.03 -2.11 -5.44
CA TRP A 42 -0.71 -2.46 -5.95
C TRP A 42 -0.24 -1.46 -7.04
N HIS A 43 -1.12 -1.07 -7.97
CA HIS A 43 -0.80 -0.11 -9.03
C HIS A 43 -0.47 1.27 -8.46
N ILE A 44 -1.21 1.72 -7.45
CA ILE A 44 -0.91 2.97 -6.73
C ILE A 44 0.49 2.89 -6.11
N MET A 45 0.79 1.82 -5.37
CA MET A 45 2.10 1.63 -4.74
C MET A 45 3.22 1.57 -5.80
N LYS A 46 2.97 0.92 -6.95
CA LYS A 46 3.92 0.84 -8.06
C LYS A 46 4.23 2.21 -8.67
N THR A 47 3.22 3.09 -8.78
CA THR A 47 3.40 4.48 -9.22
C THR A 47 4.35 5.22 -8.29
N TYR A 48 4.13 5.18 -6.97
CA TYR A 48 5.02 5.81 -6.00
C TYR A 48 6.42 5.19 -5.99
N ASN A 49 6.50 3.86 -6.11
CA ASN A 49 7.78 3.14 -6.17
C ASN A 49 8.64 3.54 -7.39
N HIS A 50 8.01 3.89 -8.53
CA HIS A 50 8.72 4.40 -9.69
C HIS A 50 9.55 5.67 -9.38
N TYR A 51 9.12 6.45 -8.39
CA TYR A 51 9.83 7.66 -7.91
C TYR A 51 10.72 7.40 -6.68
N GLY A 52 10.87 6.13 -6.27
CA GLY A 52 11.76 5.73 -5.18
C GLY A 52 11.10 5.59 -3.81
N VAL A 53 9.80 5.80 -3.68
CA VAL A 53 9.06 5.55 -2.44
C VAL A 53 8.91 4.05 -2.22
N LYS A 54 9.40 3.54 -1.08
CA LYS A 54 9.31 2.12 -0.73
C LYS A 54 8.56 1.86 0.58
N ASP A 55 8.29 2.90 1.35
CA ASP A 55 7.64 2.83 2.66
C ASP A 55 6.16 3.24 2.55
N PHE A 56 5.27 2.31 2.81
CA PHE A 56 3.83 2.50 2.67
C PHE A 56 3.10 2.28 3.99
N ILE A 57 2.14 3.15 4.30
CA ILE A 57 1.21 2.99 5.41
C ILE A 57 -0.21 2.91 4.84
N ILE A 58 -0.83 1.74 4.94
CA ILE A 58 -2.17 1.50 4.46
C ILE A 58 -3.14 1.67 5.61
N CYS A 59 -3.98 2.71 5.55
CA CYS A 59 -5.06 2.95 6.50
C CYS A 59 -6.23 2.02 6.20
N ALA A 60 -6.20 0.80 6.70
CA ALA A 60 -7.22 -0.21 6.50
C ALA A 60 -8.40 -0.06 7.49
N GLY A 61 -9.55 -0.60 7.15
CA GLY A 61 -10.78 -0.60 7.95
C GLY A 61 -11.67 -1.75 7.53
N HIS A 62 -12.74 -1.45 6.77
CA HIS A 62 -13.64 -2.47 6.25
C HIS A 62 -12.88 -3.54 5.45
N LYS A 63 -13.15 -4.82 5.74
CA LYS A 63 -12.50 -5.99 5.11
C LYS A 63 -10.96 -5.92 5.08
N GLN A 64 -10.35 -5.34 6.12
CA GLN A 64 -8.90 -5.21 6.22
C GLN A 64 -8.13 -6.54 6.11
N HIS A 65 -8.77 -7.65 6.46
CA HIS A 65 -8.17 -8.99 6.38
C HIS A 65 -7.76 -9.34 4.94
N VAL A 66 -8.55 -8.93 3.94
CA VAL A 66 -8.24 -9.18 2.52
C VAL A 66 -6.95 -8.48 2.11
N ILE A 67 -6.73 -7.23 2.57
CA ILE A 67 -5.50 -6.49 2.30
C ILE A 67 -4.31 -7.16 2.99
N LYS A 68 -4.49 -7.56 4.26
CA LYS A 68 -3.44 -8.24 5.04
C LYS A 68 -3.05 -9.58 4.42
N GLU A 69 -4.04 -10.38 4.04
CA GLU A 69 -3.83 -11.68 3.42
C GLU A 69 -3.06 -11.56 2.09
N TYR A 70 -3.43 -10.59 1.25
CA TYR A 70 -2.74 -10.32 0.00
C TYR A 70 -1.25 -10.03 0.22
N PHE A 71 -0.91 -9.10 1.10
CA PHE A 71 0.49 -8.73 1.33
C PHE A 71 1.25 -9.74 2.17
N PHE A 72 0.59 -10.47 3.06
CA PHE A 72 1.19 -11.58 3.81
C PHE A 72 1.65 -12.70 2.87
N ASN A 73 0.84 -13.01 1.85
CA ASN A 73 1.15 -14.03 0.86
C ASN A 73 1.84 -13.47 -0.40
N TYR A 74 2.21 -12.18 -0.42
CA TYR A 74 2.66 -11.49 -1.61
C TYR A 74 3.90 -12.14 -2.25
N GLN A 75 4.89 -12.48 -1.45
CA GLN A 75 6.09 -13.16 -1.91
C GLN A 75 5.77 -14.58 -2.39
N LEU A 76 4.93 -15.29 -1.65
CA LEU A 76 4.52 -16.66 -1.97
C LEU A 76 3.84 -16.77 -3.35
N PHE A 77 2.95 -15.82 -3.67
CA PHE A 77 2.20 -15.82 -4.93
C PHE A 77 2.93 -15.14 -6.09
N SER A 78 4.05 -14.49 -5.83
CA SER A 78 4.83 -13.78 -6.83
C SER A 78 6.11 -14.50 -7.26
N SER A 79 6.42 -15.65 -6.67
CA SER A 79 7.67 -16.38 -6.88
C SER A 79 7.42 -17.87 -7.13
N ASP A 80 8.31 -18.49 -7.87
CA ASP A 80 8.41 -19.97 -7.90
C ASP A 80 8.96 -20.45 -6.56
N ILE A 81 8.37 -21.51 -6.02
CA ILE A 81 8.71 -22.03 -4.70
C ILE A 81 8.96 -23.55 -4.73
N THR A 82 9.86 -24.00 -3.87
CA THR A 82 9.95 -25.41 -3.49
C THR A 82 9.51 -25.55 -2.03
N ILE A 83 8.62 -26.48 -1.76
CA ILE A 83 8.15 -26.79 -0.41
C ILE A 83 8.71 -28.15 0.02
N ASN A 84 9.50 -28.14 1.07
CA ASN A 84 9.96 -29.38 1.73
C ASN A 84 9.02 -29.69 2.92
N THR A 85 8.12 -30.64 2.71
CA THR A 85 7.09 -31.00 3.71
C THR A 85 7.65 -31.68 4.97
N HIS A 86 8.92 -32.11 4.96
CA HIS A 86 9.57 -32.69 6.12
C HIS A 86 10.11 -31.66 7.11
N GLN A 87 10.35 -30.42 6.68
CA GLN A 87 10.94 -29.36 7.50
C GLN A 87 9.90 -28.39 8.10
N GLY A 88 8.61 -28.60 7.83
CA GLY A 88 7.54 -27.70 8.25
C GLY A 88 7.40 -26.46 7.34
N ILE A 89 6.32 -25.68 7.58
CA ILE A 89 5.94 -24.59 6.68
C ILE A 89 6.90 -23.38 6.76
N THR A 90 7.52 -23.15 7.92
CA THR A 90 8.35 -21.96 8.14
C THR A 90 9.75 -22.11 7.54
N ASP A 91 10.37 -23.26 7.71
CA ASP A 91 11.77 -23.48 7.33
C ASP A 91 11.91 -24.30 6.04
N GLY A 92 10.79 -24.84 5.55
CA GLY A 92 10.74 -25.71 4.38
C GLY A 92 10.45 -25.00 3.05
N ILE A 93 10.36 -23.65 3.00
CA ILE A 93 10.06 -22.92 1.76
C ILE A 93 11.33 -22.30 1.19
N THR A 94 11.63 -22.62 -0.06
CA THR A 94 12.68 -21.97 -0.84
C THR A 94 12.04 -21.17 -1.96
N PHE A 95 12.35 -19.87 -2.04
CA PHE A 95 11.93 -18.98 -3.12
C PHE A 95 13.03 -18.96 -4.19
N HIS A 96 12.68 -19.21 -5.47
CA HIS A 96 13.64 -19.27 -6.57
C HIS A 96 13.82 -17.94 -7.28
N ASP A 97 12.76 -17.15 -7.39
CA ASP A 97 12.75 -15.88 -8.07
C ASP A 97 12.33 -14.73 -7.16
N LYS A 98 12.90 -13.55 -7.40
CA LYS A 98 12.49 -12.31 -6.75
C LYS A 98 11.64 -11.46 -7.70
N ASN A 99 10.50 -11.99 -8.14
CA ASN A 99 9.56 -11.29 -9.02
C ASN A 99 8.54 -10.43 -8.24
N TYR A 100 8.96 -9.88 -7.11
CA TYR A 100 8.15 -9.03 -6.25
C TYR A 100 8.87 -7.73 -5.89
N GLU A 101 8.10 -6.70 -5.61
CA GLU A 101 8.62 -5.43 -5.15
C GLU A 101 9.07 -5.51 -3.69
N GLU A 102 10.24 -4.93 -3.42
CA GLU A 102 10.78 -4.81 -2.06
C GLU A 102 10.18 -3.57 -1.37
N TRP A 103 8.98 -3.70 -0.85
CA TRP A 103 8.27 -2.66 -0.11
C TRP A 103 8.26 -2.92 1.38
N ASN A 104 8.32 -1.85 2.16
CA ASN A 104 8.05 -1.87 3.59
C ASN A 104 6.61 -1.40 3.83
N ILE A 105 5.73 -2.31 4.28
CA ILE A 105 4.28 -2.05 4.31
C ILE A 105 3.76 -2.17 5.73
N THR A 106 3.21 -1.06 6.26
CA THR A 106 2.44 -1.06 7.50
C THR A 106 0.95 -1.05 7.17
N ILE A 107 0.21 -2.08 7.54
CA ILE A 107 -1.25 -2.14 7.39
C ILE A 107 -1.89 -1.87 8.74
N ALA A 108 -2.36 -0.63 8.92
CA ALA A 108 -2.92 -0.16 10.18
C ALA A 108 -4.44 -0.35 10.21
N ASN A 109 -4.96 -1.00 11.25
CA ASN A 109 -6.40 -0.99 11.50
C ASN A 109 -6.81 0.39 12.02
N THR A 110 -7.46 1.16 11.16
CA THR A 110 -7.93 2.51 11.48
C THR A 110 -9.43 2.57 11.80
N GLY A 111 -10.09 1.40 11.89
CA GLY A 111 -11.52 1.26 12.19
C GLY A 111 -12.42 1.38 10.94
N GLU A 112 -13.59 0.77 10.98
CA GLU A 112 -14.52 0.75 9.83
C GLU A 112 -15.20 2.11 9.61
N ASP A 113 -15.70 2.72 10.67
CA ASP A 113 -16.51 3.95 10.63
C ASP A 113 -15.67 5.22 10.82
N THR A 114 -14.34 5.11 10.76
CA THR A 114 -13.44 6.24 10.97
C THR A 114 -13.33 7.08 9.70
N MET A 115 -13.56 8.38 9.82
CA MET A 115 -13.40 9.34 8.74
C MET A 115 -11.92 9.62 8.43
N THR A 116 -11.64 10.22 7.28
CA THR A 116 -10.29 10.46 6.74
C THR A 116 -9.30 11.03 7.75
N GLY A 117 -9.62 12.17 8.38
CA GLY A 117 -8.75 12.80 9.38
C GLY A 117 -8.51 11.93 10.61
N GLY A 118 -9.52 11.17 11.03
CA GLY A 118 -9.39 10.21 12.13
C GLY A 118 -8.43 9.06 11.79
N ARG A 119 -8.41 8.61 10.52
CA ARG A 119 -7.46 7.57 10.07
C ARG A 119 -6.02 8.07 10.14
N ILE A 120 -5.78 9.29 9.66
CA ILE A 120 -4.46 9.93 9.74
C ILE A 120 -4.01 10.09 11.19
N LYS A 121 -4.88 10.54 12.08
CA LYS A 121 -4.56 10.65 13.51
C LYS A 121 -4.13 9.29 14.10
N ARG A 122 -4.81 8.20 13.75
CA ARG A 122 -4.51 6.85 14.27
C ARG A 122 -3.18 6.27 13.79
N ILE A 123 -2.67 6.71 12.64
CA ILE A 123 -1.39 6.26 12.11
C ILE A 123 -0.22 7.18 12.47
N ALA A 124 -0.45 8.27 13.21
CA ALA A 124 0.58 9.24 13.58
C ALA A 124 1.82 8.59 14.24
N LYS A 125 1.65 7.50 14.97
CA LYS A 125 2.74 6.73 15.59
C LYS A 125 3.67 6.02 14.59
N TYR A 126 3.27 5.90 13.33
CA TYR A 126 4.07 5.31 12.25
C TYR A 126 4.68 6.37 11.33
N LEU A 127 4.37 7.65 11.56
CA LEU A 127 4.89 8.79 10.82
C LEU A 127 6.04 9.45 11.58
N ASP A 128 7.01 9.96 10.84
CA ASP A 128 8.07 10.80 11.39
C ASP A 128 7.52 12.22 11.56
N LYS A 129 7.61 12.79 12.77
CA LYS A 129 6.99 14.07 13.12
C LYS A 129 7.47 15.25 12.26
N ASP A 130 8.74 15.20 11.84
CA ASP A 130 9.40 16.32 11.16
C ASP A 130 9.61 16.09 9.67
N LYS A 131 8.99 15.02 9.12
CA LYS A 131 9.10 14.70 7.70
C LYS A 131 7.76 14.79 6.99
N PRO A 132 7.72 15.32 5.76
CA PRO A 132 6.53 15.24 4.93
C PRO A 132 6.24 13.78 4.55
N PHE A 133 5.00 13.51 4.23
CA PHE A 133 4.55 12.22 3.68
C PHE A 133 3.54 12.47 2.56
N PHE A 134 3.47 11.56 1.63
CA PHE A 134 2.41 11.56 0.62
C PHE A 134 1.13 10.95 1.19
N MET A 135 -0.01 11.48 0.74
CA MET A 135 -1.32 10.91 1.06
C MET A 135 -2.15 10.76 -0.20
N THR A 136 -2.75 9.58 -0.38
CA THR A 136 -3.65 9.31 -1.49
C THR A 136 -4.79 8.38 -1.08
N TYR A 137 -5.84 8.32 -1.92
CA TYR A 137 -6.90 7.32 -1.78
C TYR A 137 -6.48 6.00 -2.42
N GLY A 138 -7.01 4.88 -1.90
CA GLY A 138 -6.66 3.53 -2.31
C GLY A 138 -7.49 2.97 -3.49
N ASP A 139 -8.34 3.79 -4.11
CA ASP A 139 -9.30 3.37 -5.14
C ASP A 139 -9.18 4.16 -6.47
N GLY A 140 -8.10 4.90 -6.66
CA GLY A 140 -7.85 5.65 -7.89
C GLY A 140 -6.38 5.73 -8.25
N VAL A 141 -6.06 5.52 -9.52
CA VAL A 141 -4.73 5.71 -10.11
C VAL A 141 -4.75 7.02 -10.91
N ALA A 142 -3.67 7.80 -10.80
CA ALA A 142 -3.52 9.04 -11.54
C ALA A 142 -2.12 9.11 -12.19
N ASP A 143 -2.04 9.76 -13.33
CA ASP A 143 -0.77 10.09 -14.01
C ASP A 143 -0.23 11.42 -13.45
N VAL A 144 0.41 11.33 -12.30
CA VAL A 144 0.99 12.48 -11.59
C VAL A 144 2.49 12.26 -11.42
N ASP A 145 3.29 13.25 -11.78
CA ASP A 145 4.71 13.28 -11.46
C ASP A 145 4.90 13.56 -9.97
N ILE A 146 5.16 12.49 -9.20
CA ILE A 146 5.33 12.55 -7.75
C ILE A 146 6.59 13.34 -7.36
N SER A 147 7.65 13.36 -8.18
CA SER A 147 8.84 14.17 -7.92
C SER A 147 8.53 15.66 -8.06
N SER A 148 7.79 16.05 -9.10
CA SER A 148 7.37 17.43 -9.30
C SER A 148 6.40 17.89 -8.20
N LEU A 149 5.48 17.03 -7.78
CA LEU A 149 4.58 17.29 -6.66
C LEU A 149 5.35 17.56 -5.36
N PHE A 150 6.36 16.75 -5.05
CA PHE A 150 7.20 16.92 -3.87
C PHE A 150 8.04 18.19 -3.93
N ALA A 151 8.64 18.50 -5.08
CA ALA A 151 9.38 19.74 -5.29
C ALA A 151 8.48 20.97 -5.11
N PHE A 152 7.25 20.94 -5.64
CA PHE A 152 6.26 21.99 -5.46
C PHE A 152 5.91 22.18 -3.98
N HIS A 153 5.61 21.08 -3.26
CA HIS A 153 5.33 21.15 -1.81
C HIS A 153 6.45 21.85 -1.04
N ASN A 154 7.70 21.51 -1.32
CA ASN A 154 8.85 22.12 -0.64
C ASN A 154 9.10 23.58 -1.02
N SER A 155 8.59 24.03 -2.17
CA SER A 155 8.84 25.40 -2.67
C SER A 155 8.00 26.48 -1.98
N HIS A 156 6.86 26.14 -1.38
CA HIS A 156 5.91 27.14 -0.87
C HIS A 156 5.73 27.12 0.67
N ASN A 157 6.36 26.22 1.39
CA ASN A 157 6.28 26.10 2.86
C ASN A 157 4.85 26.08 3.44
N LYS A 158 3.88 25.57 2.70
CA LYS A 158 2.48 25.42 3.13
C LYS A 158 2.17 23.94 3.36
N ILE A 159 1.14 23.73 4.20
CA ILE A 159 0.60 22.38 4.44
C ILE A 159 -0.16 21.91 3.21
#